data_e7f749646a8923e0159227b89aa8689d
#
_entry.id   e7f749646a8923e0159227b89aa8689d
#
_cell.length_a   1.000
_cell.length_b   1.000
_cell.length_c   1.000
_cell.angle_alpha   90.00
_cell.angle_beta   90.00
_cell.angle_gamma   90.00
#
_symmetry.space_group_name_H-M   'P 1'
#
loop_
_entity.id
_entity.type
_entity.pdbx_description
1 polymer ?
#
loop_
_entity_poly.entity_id
_entity_poly.type
_entity_poly.pdbx_seq_one_letter_code
_entity_poly.pdbx_strand_id
1 'polypeptide(L)'
;GKLILAITLPTWINMLVRTYAWRGILQKDGLINAILGLVGIGPLQMLETNFAVILGMVYNFLPFMVLQIYSSLSKMDESYIQAASDLGANKVQTFLKVTLPLSIPGIISGVTLVFLPAVSSFFIPKLLGGGKFVLIGNVIENQFLTAGNWGFGSAISLIMAIIIMISMYFARRVDKKVSPEGSDD
;
A
#
# COMPACT_ATOMS: atom_id res chain seq x y z
N GLY A 1 2.86 -1.67 20.47
CA GLY A 1 1.88 -2.72 20.53
C GLY A 1 0.47 -2.41 20.10
N LYS A 2 -0.32 -1.65 20.86
CA LYS A 2 -1.79 -1.49 20.63
C LYS A 2 -2.16 -0.83 19.29
N LEU A 3 -1.37 0.14 18.84
CA LEU A 3 -1.57 0.82 17.54
C LEU A 3 -1.41 -0.13 16.35
N ILE A 4 -0.43 -1.02 16.39
CA ILE A 4 -0.19 -1.99 15.33
C ILE A 4 -1.34 -2.99 15.26
N LEU A 5 -1.81 -3.48 16.40
CA LEU A 5 -2.99 -4.32 16.48
C LEU A 5 -4.22 -3.64 15.86
N ALA A 6 -4.46 -2.37 16.14
CA ALA A 6 -5.56 -1.62 15.56
C ALA A 6 -5.45 -1.47 14.03
N ILE A 7 -4.22 -1.29 13.51
CA ILE A 7 -3.97 -1.16 12.07
C ILE A 7 -4.08 -2.52 11.35
N THR A 8 -3.71 -3.62 12.04
CA THR A 8 -3.75 -4.96 11.45
C THR A 8 -5.11 -5.67 11.59
N LEU A 9 -5.92 -5.30 12.59
CA LEU A 9 -7.26 -5.87 12.79
C LEU A 9 -8.12 -5.89 11.52
N PRO A 10 -8.20 -4.78 10.74
CA PRO A 10 -8.98 -4.78 9.51
C PRO A 10 -8.51 -5.79 8.45
N THR A 11 -7.25 -6.24 8.49
CA THR A 11 -6.73 -7.21 7.50
C THR A 11 -7.34 -8.59 7.65
N TRP A 12 -7.92 -8.92 8.80
CA TRP A 12 -8.61 -10.19 9.05
C TRP A 12 -9.97 -10.26 8.34
N ILE A 13 -10.51 -9.09 7.95
CA ILE A 13 -11.71 -9.02 7.13
C ILE A 13 -11.32 -9.18 5.67
N ASN A 14 -12.10 -9.96 4.93
CA ASN A 14 -11.88 -10.16 3.50
C ASN A 14 -11.77 -8.82 2.75
N MET A 15 -10.80 -8.72 1.85
CA MET A 15 -10.52 -7.51 1.06
C MET A 15 -11.74 -7.03 0.27
N LEU A 16 -12.56 -7.95 -0.25
CA LEU A 16 -13.77 -7.61 -1.00
C LEU A 16 -14.77 -6.88 -0.12
N VAL A 17 -15.03 -7.40 1.07
CA VAL A 17 -15.96 -6.80 2.05
C VAL A 17 -15.49 -5.39 2.42
N ARG A 18 -14.22 -5.22 2.69
CA ARG A 18 -13.63 -3.91 3.00
C ARG A 18 -13.78 -2.92 1.84
N THR A 19 -13.56 -3.37 0.61
CA THR A 19 -13.69 -2.52 -0.57
C THR A 19 -15.15 -2.14 -0.83
N TYR A 20 -16.09 -3.06 -0.61
CA TYR A 20 -17.52 -2.75 -0.66
C TYR A 20 -17.97 -1.77 0.43
N ALA A 21 -17.41 -1.88 1.65
CA ALA A 21 -17.67 -0.91 2.70
C ALA A 21 -17.21 0.50 2.29
N TRP A 22 -16.01 0.62 1.71
CA TRP A 22 -15.53 1.90 1.16
C TRP A 22 -16.43 2.44 0.05
N ARG A 23 -16.93 1.56 -0.84
CA ARG A 23 -17.91 1.97 -1.85
C ARG A 23 -19.16 2.57 -1.20
N GLY A 24 -19.71 1.94 -0.16
CA GLY A 24 -20.86 2.46 0.58
C GLY A 24 -20.59 3.80 1.27
N ILE A 25 -19.38 4.00 1.80
CA ILE A 25 -18.98 5.23 2.48
C ILE A 25 -18.79 6.40 1.49
N LEU A 26 -18.24 6.13 0.30
CA LEU A 26 -17.87 7.13 -0.70
C LEU A 26 -18.99 7.49 -1.68
N GLN A 27 -20.09 6.72 -1.74
CA GLN A 27 -21.20 7.01 -2.64
C GLN A 27 -21.92 8.31 -2.25
N LYS A 28 -22.74 8.82 -3.18
CA LYS A 28 -23.38 10.13 -3.08
C LYS A 28 -24.24 10.28 -1.81
N ASP A 29 -24.93 9.20 -1.44
CA ASP A 29 -25.75 9.12 -0.21
C ASP A 29 -25.01 8.42 0.93
N GLY A 30 -23.66 8.36 0.84
CA GLY A 30 -22.79 7.70 1.81
C GLY A 30 -22.50 8.55 3.04
N LEU A 31 -21.87 7.89 4.03
CA LEU A 31 -21.59 8.49 5.34
C LEU A 31 -20.79 9.80 5.24
N ILE A 32 -19.81 9.89 4.36
CA ILE A 32 -18.98 11.10 4.23
C ILE A 32 -19.84 12.28 3.73
N ASN A 33 -20.65 12.07 2.71
CA ASN A 33 -21.52 13.11 2.20
C ASN A 33 -22.63 13.49 3.19
N ALA A 34 -23.11 12.56 3.99
CA ALA A 34 -24.03 12.87 5.09
C ALA A 34 -23.39 13.81 6.13
N ILE A 35 -22.13 13.56 6.51
CA ILE A 35 -21.38 14.43 7.44
C ILE A 35 -21.09 15.78 6.79
N LEU A 36 -20.68 15.83 5.52
CA LEU A 36 -20.45 17.08 4.80
C LEU A 36 -21.71 17.92 4.67
N GLY A 37 -22.86 17.27 4.50
CA GLY A 37 -24.17 17.93 4.50
C GLY A 37 -24.51 18.66 5.80
N LEU A 38 -24.05 18.16 6.95
CA LEU A 38 -24.22 18.83 8.26
C LEU A 38 -23.43 20.14 8.34
N VAL A 39 -22.35 20.27 7.59
CA VAL A 39 -21.49 21.48 7.52
C VAL A 39 -21.92 22.41 6.36
N GLY A 40 -22.99 22.07 5.64
CA GLY A 40 -23.50 22.87 4.52
C GLY A 40 -22.73 22.68 3.21
N ILE A 41 -21.88 21.64 3.12
CA ILE A 41 -21.17 21.29 1.89
C ILE A 41 -22.05 20.31 1.10
N GLY A 42 -22.37 20.64 -0.15
CA GLY A 42 -23.16 19.78 -1.02
C GLY A 42 -22.47 18.44 -1.30
N PRO A 43 -23.23 17.41 -1.73
CA PRO A 43 -22.69 16.08 -1.95
C PRO A 43 -21.57 16.10 -3.01
N LEU A 44 -20.39 15.63 -2.61
CA LEU A 44 -19.23 15.47 -3.48
C LEU A 44 -19.27 14.12 -4.18
N GLN A 45 -18.95 14.09 -5.47
CA GLN A 45 -18.77 12.84 -6.19
C GLN A 45 -17.36 12.30 -5.91
N MET A 46 -17.25 11.49 -4.87
CA MET A 46 -15.98 10.86 -4.48
C MET A 46 -15.80 9.50 -5.15
N LEU A 47 -16.89 8.73 -5.31
CA LEU A 47 -16.88 7.43 -5.99
C LEU A 47 -16.63 7.62 -7.50
N GLU A 48 -16.04 6.61 -8.14
CA GLU A 48 -15.67 6.63 -9.56
C GLU A 48 -14.64 7.72 -9.92
N THR A 49 -13.75 8.01 -8.98
CA THR A 49 -12.65 8.96 -9.13
C THR A 49 -11.31 8.29 -8.87
N ASN A 50 -10.22 8.90 -9.36
CA ASN A 50 -8.85 8.50 -8.99
C ASN A 50 -8.64 8.48 -7.47
N PHE A 51 -9.24 9.44 -6.77
CA PHE A 51 -9.16 9.53 -5.32
C PHE A 51 -9.71 8.27 -4.65
N ALA A 52 -10.89 7.79 -5.05
CA ALA A 52 -11.49 6.60 -4.48
C ALA A 52 -10.62 5.34 -4.70
N VAL A 53 -10.03 5.21 -5.90
CA VAL A 53 -9.15 4.08 -6.22
C VAL A 53 -7.87 4.13 -5.37
N ILE A 54 -7.21 5.29 -5.30
CA ILE A 54 -5.98 5.47 -4.51
C ILE A 54 -6.28 5.22 -3.03
N LEU A 55 -7.36 5.79 -2.50
CA LEU A 55 -7.77 5.60 -1.12
C LEU A 55 -8.00 4.12 -0.80
N GLY A 56 -8.72 3.41 -1.66
CA GLY A 56 -8.97 1.98 -1.51
C GLY A 56 -7.69 1.14 -1.58
N MET A 57 -6.76 1.49 -2.48
CA MET A 57 -5.45 0.83 -2.59
C MET A 57 -4.62 1.07 -1.33
N VAL A 58 -4.48 2.33 -0.92
CA VAL A 58 -3.73 2.70 0.30
C VAL A 58 -4.31 1.99 1.51
N TYR A 59 -5.63 2.05 1.73
CA TYR A 59 -6.27 1.40 2.87
C TYR A 59 -6.02 -0.12 2.92
N ASN A 60 -6.09 -0.79 1.78
CA ASN A 60 -5.90 -2.24 1.73
C ASN A 60 -4.45 -2.66 1.95
N PHE A 61 -3.48 -1.88 1.50
CA PHE A 61 -2.06 -2.23 1.54
C PHE A 61 -1.27 -1.56 2.67
N LEU A 62 -1.81 -0.49 3.28
CA LEU A 62 -1.17 0.24 4.39
C LEU A 62 -0.74 -0.67 5.55
N PRO A 63 -1.54 -1.64 6.04
CA PRO A 63 -1.13 -2.50 7.14
C PRO A 63 0.15 -3.27 6.86
N PHE A 64 0.31 -3.78 5.64
CA PHE A 64 1.51 -4.52 5.23
C PHE A 64 2.74 -3.60 5.23
N MET A 65 2.59 -2.38 4.73
CA MET A 65 3.67 -1.38 4.74
C MET A 65 4.08 -1.00 6.17
N VAL A 66 3.09 -0.73 7.03
CA VAL A 66 3.33 -0.38 8.43
C VAL A 66 4.03 -1.50 9.19
N LEU A 67 3.65 -2.77 8.95
CA LEU A 67 4.29 -3.92 9.60
C LEU A 67 5.78 -4.05 9.23
N GLN A 68 6.14 -3.81 7.96
CA GLN A 68 7.54 -3.90 7.52
C GLN A 68 8.38 -2.77 8.13
N ILE A 69 7.87 -1.55 8.12
CA ILE A 69 8.56 -0.40 8.74
C ILE A 69 8.70 -0.62 10.25
N TYR A 70 7.64 -1.08 10.90
CA TYR A 70 7.68 -1.38 12.33
C TYR A 70 8.68 -2.48 12.66
N SER A 71 8.71 -3.57 11.90
CA SER A 71 9.67 -4.66 12.08
C SER A 71 11.11 -4.17 11.96
N SER A 72 11.39 -3.27 11.02
CA SER A 72 12.71 -2.66 10.87
C SER A 72 13.06 -1.78 12.06
N LEU A 73 12.15 -0.89 12.45
CA LEU A 73 12.39 0.04 13.57
C LEU A 73 12.46 -0.65 14.93
N SER A 74 11.73 -1.75 15.12
CA SER A 74 11.76 -2.50 16.39
C SER A 74 13.07 -3.23 16.65
N LYS A 75 13.91 -3.39 15.64
CA LYS A 75 15.27 -3.96 15.75
C LYS A 75 16.33 -2.88 15.94
N MET A 76 15.96 -1.61 15.84
CA MET A 76 16.86 -0.48 16.03
C MET A 76 17.25 -0.35 17.49
N ASP A 77 18.55 -0.19 17.77
CA ASP A 77 19.02 0.09 19.12
C ASP A 77 18.64 1.52 19.53
N GLU A 78 18.02 1.63 20.70
CA GLU A 78 17.61 2.92 21.27
C GLU A 78 18.80 3.84 21.56
N SER A 79 20.02 3.30 21.67
CA SER A 79 21.25 4.06 21.85
C SER A 79 21.47 5.11 20.75
N TYR A 80 21.05 4.86 19.52
CA TYR A 80 21.13 5.85 18.44
C TYR A 80 20.29 7.11 18.70
N ILE A 81 19.11 6.92 19.29
CA ILE A 81 18.22 8.03 19.66
C ILE A 81 18.79 8.79 20.85
N GLN A 82 19.33 8.07 21.83
CA GLN A 82 19.99 8.67 23.00
C GLN A 82 21.20 9.48 22.59
N ALA A 83 22.11 8.93 21.78
CA ALA A 83 23.27 9.63 21.27
C ALA A 83 22.91 10.90 20.48
N ALA A 84 21.85 10.86 19.67
CA ALA A 84 21.36 12.06 18.99
C ALA A 84 20.87 13.12 19.96
N SER A 85 20.19 12.71 21.05
CA SER A 85 19.74 13.61 22.10
C SER A 85 20.91 14.23 22.86
N ASP A 86 21.93 13.44 23.18
CA ASP A 86 23.16 13.92 23.89
C ASP A 86 23.93 14.94 23.04
N LEU A 87 23.85 14.82 21.71
CA LEU A 87 24.40 15.81 20.78
C LEU A 87 23.50 17.04 20.57
N GLY A 88 22.42 17.17 21.35
CA GLY A 88 21.52 18.33 21.33
C GLY A 88 20.51 18.32 20.17
N ALA A 89 20.30 17.18 19.49
CA ALA A 89 19.31 17.09 18.42
C ALA A 89 17.87 17.17 18.99
N ASN A 90 17.04 17.99 18.37
CA ASN A 90 15.62 18.02 18.69
C ASN A 90 14.89 16.80 18.07
N LYS A 91 13.63 16.56 18.47
CA LYS A 91 12.84 15.40 18.00
C LYS A 91 12.73 15.31 16.46
N VAL A 92 12.60 16.45 15.78
CA VAL A 92 12.50 16.49 14.30
C VAL A 92 13.84 16.15 13.67
N GLN A 93 14.95 16.67 14.22
CA GLN A 93 16.30 16.36 13.75
C GLN A 93 16.64 14.88 13.97
N THR A 94 16.31 14.33 15.14
CA THR A 94 16.47 12.89 15.44
C THR A 94 15.67 12.04 14.48
N PHE A 95 14.40 12.41 14.21
CA PHE A 95 13.57 11.69 13.25
C PHE A 95 14.18 11.71 11.84
N LEU A 96 14.53 12.89 11.32
CA LEU A 96 15.01 13.03 9.94
C LEU A 96 16.44 12.48 9.73
N LYS A 97 17.32 12.59 10.73
CA LYS A 97 18.74 12.21 10.59
C LYS A 97 19.06 10.82 11.13
N VAL A 98 18.23 10.25 11.98
CA VAL A 98 18.47 8.94 12.60
C VAL A 98 17.35 7.96 12.27
N THR A 99 16.12 8.23 12.72
CA THR A 99 15.02 7.28 12.60
C THR A 99 14.64 7.00 11.14
N LEU A 100 14.50 8.03 10.32
CA LEU A 100 14.10 7.90 8.92
C LEU A 100 15.15 7.14 8.10
N PRO A 101 16.46 7.47 8.14
CA PRO A 101 17.47 6.67 7.43
C PRO A 101 17.52 5.21 7.89
N LEU A 102 17.40 4.95 9.19
CA LEU A 102 17.39 3.60 9.74
C LEU A 102 16.10 2.83 9.42
N SER A 103 15.02 3.51 9.03
CA SER A 103 13.79 2.87 8.55
C SER A 103 13.79 2.51 7.05
N ILE A 104 14.77 2.99 6.28
CA ILE A 104 14.84 2.76 4.82
C ILE A 104 14.77 1.26 4.46
N PRO A 105 15.47 0.34 5.13
CA PRO A 105 15.35 -1.10 4.84
C PRO A 105 13.91 -1.59 4.99
N GLY A 106 13.22 -1.18 6.05
CA GLY A 106 11.81 -1.52 6.26
C GLY A 106 10.89 -0.92 5.18
N ILE A 107 11.18 0.29 4.73
CA ILE A 107 10.44 0.95 3.64
C ILE A 107 10.63 0.16 2.33
N ILE A 108 11.85 -0.21 1.98
CA ILE A 108 12.16 -0.98 0.77
C ILE A 108 11.47 -2.34 0.80
N SER A 109 11.58 -3.05 1.92
CA SER A 109 10.91 -4.34 2.12
C SER A 109 9.38 -4.21 2.04
N GLY A 110 8.81 -3.16 2.62
CA GLY A 110 7.38 -2.85 2.56
C GLY A 110 6.91 -2.56 1.14
N VAL A 111 7.62 -1.70 0.41
CA VAL A 111 7.33 -1.41 -1.00
C VAL A 111 7.40 -2.68 -1.84
N THR A 112 8.43 -3.50 -1.65
CA THR A 112 8.59 -4.75 -2.39
C THR A 112 7.44 -5.72 -2.14
N LEU A 113 7.00 -5.85 -0.88
CA LEU A 113 5.90 -6.72 -0.50
C LEU A 113 4.55 -6.26 -1.06
N VAL A 114 4.32 -4.94 -1.06
CA VAL A 114 3.04 -4.35 -1.49
C VAL A 114 2.96 -4.19 -3.02
N PHE A 115 4.09 -4.02 -3.69
CA PHE A 115 4.15 -3.73 -5.12
C PHE A 115 3.45 -4.78 -5.97
N LEU A 116 3.74 -6.06 -5.75
CA LEU A 116 3.18 -7.16 -6.53
C LEU A 116 1.65 -7.22 -6.45
N PRO A 117 1.02 -7.31 -5.25
CA PRO A 117 -0.44 -7.35 -5.15
C PRO A 117 -1.10 -6.03 -5.58
N ALA A 118 -0.42 -4.88 -5.43
CA ALA A 118 -0.96 -3.60 -5.87
C ALA A 118 -1.04 -3.51 -7.40
N VAL A 119 0.03 -3.86 -8.12
CA VAL A 119 0.06 -3.81 -9.59
C VAL A 119 -0.90 -4.83 -10.20
N SER A 120 -1.05 -6.01 -9.60
CA SER A 120 -1.98 -7.04 -10.07
C SER A 120 -3.43 -6.83 -9.62
N SER A 121 -3.70 -5.83 -8.79
CA SER A 121 -5.04 -5.54 -8.31
C SER A 121 -5.94 -5.11 -9.47
N PHE A 122 -7.07 -5.79 -9.63
CA PHE A 122 -8.11 -5.44 -10.59
C PHE A 122 -9.43 -5.09 -9.90
N PHE A 123 -9.63 -5.60 -8.71
CA PHE A 123 -10.90 -5.54 -8.01
C PHE A 123 -11.20 -4.15 -7.43
N ILE A 124 -10.18 -3.52 -6.82
CA ILE A 124 -10.32 -2.18 -6.22
C ILE A 124 -10.65 -1.12 -7.29
N PRO A 125 -9.90 -1.02 -8.41
CA PRO A 125 -10.24 -0.09 -9.48
C PRO A 125 -11.60 -0.35 -10.10
N LYS A 126 -11.99 -1.61 -10.24
CA LYS A 126 -13.30 -2.00 -10.79
C LYS A 126 -14.45 -1.53 -9.91
N LEU A 127 -14.33 -1.70 -8.58
CA LEU A 127 -15.39 -1.33 -7.62
C LEU A 127 -15.46 0.16 -7.29
N LEU A 128 -14.30 0.79 -7.11
CA LEU A 128 -14.23 2.18 -6.66
C LEU A 128 -14.04 3.16 -7.81
N GLY A 129 -13.45 2.73 -8.93
CA GLY A 129 -13.19 3.54 -10.10
C GLY A 129 -14.30 3.52 -11.16
N GLY A 130 -15.34 2.69 -10.97
CA GLY A 130 -16.48 2.63 -11.90
C GLY A 130 -16.10 2.23 -13.33
N GLY A 131 -15.00 1.47 -13.52
CA GLY A 131 -14.51 1.07 -14.85
C GLY A 131 -13.80 2.16 -15.65
N LYS A 132 -13.69 3.38 -15.13
CA LYS A 132 -12.99 4.51 -15.78
C LYS A 132 -11.47 4.41 -15.62
N PHE A 133 -11.02 3.72 -14.60
CA PHE A 133 -9.60 3.51 -14.28
C PHE A 133 -9.23 2.07 -14.51
N VAL A 134 -8.40 1.86 -15.53
CA VAL A 134 -7.99 0.53 -15.97
C VAL A 134 -6.53 0.33 -15.58
N LEU A 135 -6.29 -0.48 -14.56
CA LEU A 135 -4.96 -0.99 -14.25
C LEU A 135 -4.67 -2.23 -15.09
N ILE A 136 -3.41 -2.64 -15.14
CA ILE A 136 -2.99 -3.78 -15.95
C ILE A 136 -3.69 -5.08 -15.51
N GLY A 137 -3.98 -5.24 -14.22
CA GLY A 137 -4.79 -6.34 -13.69
C GLY A 137 -6.21 -6.37 -14.27
N ASN A 138 -6.83 -5.21 -14.49
CA ASN A 138 -8.15 -5.12 -15.13
C ASN A 138 -8.09 -5.53 -16.62
N VAL A 139 -7.01 -5.17 -17.32
CA VAL A 139 -6.82 -5.58 -18.73
C VAL A 139 -6.73 -7.09 -18.81
N ILE A 140 -5.92 -7.71 -17.95
CA ILE A 140 -5.75 -9.16 -17.88
C ILE A 140 -7.09 -9.85 -17.55
N GLU A 141 -7.78 -9.40 -16.50
CA GLU A 141 -9.09 -9.92 -16.12
C GLU A 141 -10.08 -9.85 -17.28
N ASN A 142 -10.15 -8.71 -17.97
CA ASN A 142 -11.06 -8.52 -19.10
C ASN A 142 -10.76 -9.45 -20.27
N GLN A 143 -9.48 -9.71 -20.58
CA GLN A 143 -9.09 -10.63 -21.64
C GLN A 143 -9.53 -12.08 -21.35
N PHE A 144 -9.41 -12.51 -20.08
CA PHE A 144 -9.80 -13.87 -19.69
C PHE A 144 -11.31 -14.03 -19.53
N LEU A 145 -11.98 -13.10 -18.83
CA LEU A 145 -13.36 -13.28 -18.40
C LEU A 145 -14.38 -12.67 -19.36
N THR A 146 -14.03 -11.62 -20.09
CA THR A 146 -14.99 -10.89 -20.95
C THR A 146 -14.72 -11.12 -22.43
N ALA A 147 -13.49 -10.92 -22.88
CA ALA A 147 -13.13 -11.04 -24.29
C ALA A 147 -12.87 -12.49 -24.72
N GLY A 148 -12.64 -13.42 -23.79
CA GLY A 148 -12.32 -14.82 -24.09
C GLY A 148 -11.00 -15.02 -24.84
N ASN A 149 -10.15 -13.98 -24.90
CA ASN A 149 -8.87 -14.01 -25.60
C ASN A 149 -7.76 -14.51 -24.67
N TRP A 150 -7.76 -15.80 -24.42
CA TRP A 150 -6.82 -16.46 -23.51
C TRP A 150 -5.36 -16.30 -23.93
N GLY A 151 -5.08 -16.32 -25.26
CA GLY A 151 -3.73 -16.14 -25.78
C GLY A 151 -3.15 -14.76 -25.44
N PHE A 152 -3.91 -13.71 -25.70
CA PHE A 152 -3.49 -12.34 -25.39
C PHE A 152 -3.42 -12.07 -23.88
N GLY A 153 -4.40 -12.56 -23.12
CA GLY A 153 -4.40 -12.49 -21.66
C GLY A 153 -3.17 -13.15 -21.04
N SER A 154 -2.81 -14.35 -21.52
CA SER A 154 -1.61 -15.07 -21.07
C SER A 154 -0.32 -14.34 -21.44
N ALA A 155 -0.23 -13.77 -22.64
CA ALA A 155 0.94 -13.01 -23.07
C ALA A 155 1.18 -11.77 -22.18
N ILE A 156 0.14 -10.97 -21.91
CA ILE A 156 0.25 -9.81 -21.00
C ILE A 156 0.63 -10.25 -19.58
N SER A 157 0.01 -11.33 -19.09
CA SER A 157 0.31 -11.86 -17.74
C SER A 157 1.77 -12.30 -17.62
N LEU A 158 2.31 -12.96 -18.67
CA LEU A 158 3.71 -13.39 -18.71
C LEU A 158 4.67 -12.19 -18.71
N ILE A 159 4.41 -11.20 -19.56
CA ILE A 159 5.22 -9.96 -19.63
C ILE A 159 5.19 -9.26 -18.26
N MET A 160 4.02 -9.14 -17.66
CA MET A 160 3.86 -8.54 -16.34
C MET A 160 4.64 -9.31 -15.27
N ALA A 161 4.58 -10.64 -15.27
CA ALA A 161 5.33 -11.48 -14.33
C ALA A 161 6.84 -11.26 -14.48
N ILE A 162 7.36 -11.14 -15.70
CA ILE A 162 8.77 -10.85 -15.97
C ILE A 162 9.15 -9.47 -15.41
N ILE A 163 8.35 -8.43 -15.67
CA ILE A 163 8.60 -7.07 -15.18
C ILE A 163 8.62 -7.07 -13.64
N ILE A 164 7.70 -7.77 -13.01
CA ILE A 164 7.62 -7.88 -11.54
C ILE A 164 8.86 -8.60 -11.00
N MET A 165 9.27 -9.71 -11.60
CA MET A 165 10.47 -10.44 -11.18
C MET A 165 11.73 -9.58 -11.27
N ILE A 166 11.87 -8.82 -12.37
CA ILE A 166 12.98 -7.88 -12.55
C ILE A 166 12.94 -6.79 -11.46
N SER A 167 11.77 -6.19 -11.25
CA SER A 167 11.59 -5.15 -10.21
C SER A 167 11.93 -5.66 -8.81
N MET A 168 11.48 -6.87 -8.46
CA MET A 168 11.78 -7.51 -7.19
C MET A 168 13.27 -7.85 -7.04
N TYR A 169 13.93 -8.27 -8.12
CA TYR A 169 15.37 -8.53 -8.11
C TYR A 169 16.16 -7.26 -7.79
N PHE A 170 15.81 -6.13 -8.42
CA PHE A 170 16.44 -4.86 -8.11
C PHE A 170 16.15 -4.38 -6.68
N ALA A 171 14.91 -4.49 -6.22
CA ALA A 171 14.53 -4.12 -4.86
C ALA A 171 15.31 -4.91 -3.82
N ARG A 172 15.44 -6.24 -3.98
CA ARG A 172 16.26 -7.10 -3.09
C ARG A 172 17.75 -6.75 -3.11
N ARG A 173 18.29 -6.32 -4.26
CA ARG A 173 19.68 -5.86 -4.33
C ARG A 173 19.92 -4.57 -3.55
N VAL A 174 18.96 -3.66 -3.58
CA VAL A 174 19.03 -2.42 -2.80
C VAL A 174 18.92 -2.72 -1.31
N ASP A 175 18.00 -3.61 -0.92
CA ASP A 175 17.82 -4.05 0.46
C ASP A 175 19.10 -4.64 1.06
N LYS A 176 19.77 -5.55 0.33
CA LYS A 176 21.08 -6.13 0.75
C LYS A 176 22.19 -5.10 0.88
N LYS A 177 22.18 -4.00 0.12
CA LYS A 177 23.19 -2.95 0.23
C LYS A 177 22.95 -2.03 1.43
N VAL A 178 21.69 -1.86 1.82
CA VAL A 178 21.28 -0.96 2.91
C VAL A 178 21.28 -1.68 4.26
N SER A 179 21.14 -3.01 4.26
CA SER A 179 21.20 -3.86 5.46
C SER A 179 22.36 -4.87 5.31
N PRO A 180 23.62 -4.48 5.55
CA PRO A 180 24.76 -5.39 5.41
C PRO A 180 24.85 -6.49 6.49
N GLU A 181 24.13 -6.36 7.60
CA GLU A 181 24.16 -7.28 8.74
C GLU A 181 22.87 -8.08 8.84
N GLY A 182 22.93 -9.36 8.45
CA GLY A 182 21.87 -10.33 8.77
C GLY A 182 21.59 -11.41 7.75
N SER A 183 22.58 -11.87 7.01
CA SER A 183 22.38 -13.02 6.12
C SER A 183 23.46 -14.11 6.23
N ASP A 184 24.00 -14.32 7.45
CA ASP A 184 24.75 -15.54 7.77
C ASP A 184 24.19 -16.05 9.11
N ASP A 185 23.13 -16.88 9.02
CA ASP A 185 22.78 -18.01 9.87
C ASP A 185 21.66 -18.80 9.20
#